data_c6910079d2db707f7998c0d32af3dbcc
#
_entry.id   c6910079d2db707f7998c0d32af3dbcc
#
_cell.length_a   1.000
_cell.length_b   1.000
_cell.length_c   1.000
_cell.angle_alpha   90.00
_cell.angle_beta   90.00
_cell.angle_gamma   90.00
#
_symmetry.space_group_name_H-M   'P 1'
#
loop_
_entity.id
_entity.type
_entity.pdbx_description
1 polymer ?
#
loop_
_entity_poly.entity_id
_entity_poly.type
_entity_poly.pdbx_seq_one_letter_code
_entity_poly.pdbx_strand_id
1 'polypeptide(L)'
;MPRTATTSAPPTLLTWGPRELPVPYVARWSGESVSTAGLVVKPDGSGLAYEDEVAADRDGHGVLWARMGEAVGVGRPDYRAMSSHRQRVAALCKLCQVCGGPADRTAKGWLFLMPAAPPGEEGCAEPEPIEGTLTTKPPICHPCAELAVRHCPHLAAPLYVRSRKPRVWGVFGGFVTPSPTGALVNSADTYMPYGDREAAPWFLASQLALELTRCT
;
A
#
# COMPACT_ATOMS: atom_id res chain seq x y z
N MET A 1 -29.21 -25.36 -4.68
CA MET A 1 -28.11 -25.68 -5.61
C MET A 1 -26.80 -25.30 -4.95
N PRO A 2 -25.89 -26.23 -4.65
CA PRO A 2 -24.60 -25.87 -4.04
C PRO A 2 -23.72 -25.19 -5.09
N ARG A 3 -23.20 -24.01 -4.75
CA ARG A 3 -22.19 -23.30 -5.55
C ARG A 3 -20.88 -24.10 -5.45
N THR A 4 -20.48 -24.71 -6.54
CA THR A 4 -19.15 -25.29 -6.72
C THR A 4 -18.11 -24.17 -6.58
N ALA A 5 -17.36 -24.20 -5.49
CA ALA A 5 -16.16 -23.36 -5.33
C ALA A 5 -15.14 -23.82 -6.37
N THR A 6 -14.92 -23.01 -7.40
CA THR A 6 -13.82 -23.19 -8.34
C THR A 6 -12.54 -22.94 -7.56
N THR A 7 -11.86 -24.01 -7.19
CA THR A 7 -10.51 -23.95 -6.60
C THR A 7 -9.55 -23.52 -7.71
N SER A 8 -9.33 -22.22 -7.87
CA SER A 8 -8.23 -21.74 -8.70
C SER A 8 -6.92 -22.15 -8.05
N ALA A 9 -6.00 -22.71 -8.85
CA ALA A 9 -4.66 -23.00 -8.39
C ALA A 9 -4.05 -21.76 -7.72
N PRO A 10 -3.27 -21.92 -6.64
CA PRO A 10 -2.63 -20.78 -6.00
C PRO A 10 -1.77 -20.02 -7.03
N PRO A 11 -1.83 -18.70 -7.07
CA PRO A 11 -1.02 -17.93 -8.01
C PRO A 11 0.46 -18.25 -7.78
N THR A 12 1.17 -18.49 -8.88
CA THR A 12 2.61 -18.82 -8.83
C THR A 12 3.37 -17.61 -8.31
N LEU A 13 4.01 -17.75 -7.16
CA LEU A 13 4.85 -16.71 -6.59
C LEU A 13 6.07 -16.48 -7.52
N LEU A 14 6.25 -15.23 -7.96
CA LEU A 14 7.42 -14.88 -8.75
C LEU A 14 8.68 -14.94 -7.88
N THR A 15 9.78 -15.37 -8.47
CA THR A 15 11.10 -15.35 -7.83
C THR A 15 12.08 -14.53 -8.65
N TRP A 16 13.15 -14.04 -8.02
CA TRP A 16 14.16 -13.24 -8.67
C TRP A 16 15.57 -13.50 -8.15
N GLY A 17 16.53 -13.43 -9.08
CA GLY A 17 17.96 -13.58 -8.81
C GLY A 17 18.41 -15.02 -8.63
N PRO A 18 19.74 -15.25 -8.47
CA PRO A 18 20.32 -16.59 -8.40
C PRO A 18 19.91 -17.38 -7.13
N ARG A 19 19.36 -16.72 -6.13
CA ARG A 19 18.82 -17.34 -4.90
C ARG A 19 17.32 -17.58 -4.98
N GLU A 20 16.68 -17.34 -6.12
CA GLU A 20 15.24 -17.51 -6.33
C GLU A 20 14.41 -16.84 -5.21
N LEU A 21 14.81 -15.64 -4.79
CA LEU A 21 14.10 -14.92 -3.72
C LEU A 21 12.67 -14.63 -4.13
N PRO A 22 11.70 -14.91 -3.27
CA PRO A 22 10.30 -14.63 -3.56
C PRO A 22 10.05 -13.13 -3.71
N VAL A 23 9.34 -12.76 -4.78
CA VAL A 23 8.97 -11.37 -5.05
C VAL A 23 7.51 -11.16 -4.65
N PRO A 24 7.23 -10.31 -3.65
CA PRO A 24 5.86 -10.02 -3.27
C PRO A 24 5.04 -9.46 -4.44
N TYR A 25 3.79 -9.89 -4.55
CA TYR A 25 2.84 -9.42 -5.56
C TYR A 25 2.76 -7.88 -5.64
N VAL A 26 2.80 -7.22 -4.47
CA VAL A 26 2.75 -5.75 -4.41
C VAL A 26 4.09 -5.07 -4.65
N ALA A 27 5.21 -5.80 -4.69
CA ALA A 27 6.53 -5.19 -4.89
C ALA A 27 6.64 -4.56 -6.27
N ARG A 28 7.21 -3.35 -6.32
CA ARG A 28 7.47 -2.63 -7.57
C ARG A 28 8.66 -3.25 -8.30
N TRP A 29 8.60 -3.29 -9.62
CA TRP A 29 9.72 -3.65 -10.48
C TRP A 29 10.40 -2.38 -11.02
N SER A 30 11.69 -2.44 -11.32
CA SER A 30 12.41 -1.28 -11.84
C SER A 30 11.92 -0.79 -13.21
N GLY A 31 11.23 -1.65 -13.96
CA GLY A 31 10.50 -1.26 -15.18
C GLY A 31 9.22 -0.46 -14.91
N GLU A 32 8.76 -0.42 -13.67
CA GLU A 32 7.55 0.30 -13.25
C GLU A 32 7.94 1.66 -12.67
N SER A 33 8.09 2.65 -13.52
CA SER A 33 8.44 4.00 -13.08
C SER A 33 7.20 4.76 -12.61
N VAL A 34 7.34 5.48 -11.50
CA VAL A 34 6.39 6.52 -11.10
C VAL A 34 6.63 7.73 -12.00
N SER A 35 5.56 8.28 -12.56
CA SER A 35 5.63 9.48 -13.41
C SER A 35 4.81 10.61 -12.80
N THR A 36 5.43 11.77 -12.70
CA THR A 36 4.77 13.05 -12.43
C THR A 36 4.76 13.95 -13.66
N ALA A 37 5.10 13.39 -14.83
CA ALA A 37 5.07 14.14 -16.09
C ALA A 37 3.65 14.68 -16.34
N GLY A 38 3.56 15.94 -16.72
CA GLY A 38 2.29 16.64 -16.93
C GLY A 38 1.53 16.98 -15.65
N LEU A 39 2.14 16.81 -14.46
CA LEU A 39 1.54 17.28 -13.20
C LEU A 39 1.63 18.80 -13.15
N VAL A 40 0.48 19.46 -12.95
CA VAL A 40 0.33 20.91 -12.95
C VAL A 40 -0.59 21.38 -11.83
N VAL A 41 -0.51 22.66 -11.51
CA VAL A 41 -1.55 23.33 -10.73
C VAL A 41 -2.70 23.69 -11.67
N LYS A 42 -3.93 23.43 -11.25
CA LYS A 42 -5.11 23.85 -12.03
C LYS A 42 -5.10 25.34 -12.31
N PRO A 43 -5.65 25.80 -13.44
CA PRO A 43 -5.66 27.22 -13.80
C PRO A 43 -6.33 28.13 -12.76
N ASP A 44 -7.29 27.60 -12.01
CA ASP A 44 -8.00 28.32 -10.94
C ASP A 44 -7.26 28.29 -9.60
N GLY A 45 -6.10 27.65 -9.53
CA GLY A 45 -5.32 27.51 -8.30
C GLY A 45 -5.93 26.57 -7.25
N SER A 46 -6.96 25.80 -7.59
CA SER A 46 -7.70 24.99 -6.62
C SER A 46 -7.05 23.65 -6.27
N GLY A 47 -5.87 23.34 -6.81
CA GLY A 47 -5.15 22.10 -6.53
C GLY A 47 -4.41 21.55 -7.74
N LEU A 48 -4.03 20.28 -7.65
CA LEU A 48 -3.26 19.55 -8.67
C LEU A 48 -4.17 18.92 -9.74
N ALA A 49 -3.62 18.81 -10.93
CA ALA A 49 -4.18 18.04 -12.04
C ALA A 49 -3.04 17.48 -12.91
N TYR A 50 -3.34 16.56 -13.82
CA TYR A 50 -2.48 16.29 -14.96
C TYR A 50 -2.97 17.12 -16.16
N GLU A 51 -2.06 17.59 -17.03
CA GLU A 51 -2.42 18.32 -18.23
C GLU A 51 -3.39 17.52 -19.14
N ASP A 52 -3.20 16.22 -19.17
CA ASP A 52 -4.02 15.23 -19.89
C ASP A 52 -4.81 14.35 -18.93
N GLU A 53 -5.34 14.92 -17.82
CA GLU A 53 -6.01 14.16 -16.77
C GLU A 53 -7.17 13.34 -17.31
N VAL A 54 -7.21 12.06 -16.93
CA VAL A 54 -8.31 11.16 -17.21
C VAL A 54 -9.00 10.71 -15.92
N ALA A 55 -10.20 10.20 -16.00
CA ALA A 55 -10.98 9.80 -14.84
C ALA A 55 -10.26 8.74 -13.95
N ALA A 56 -9.37 7.94 -14.52
CA ALA A 56 -8.61 6.93 -13.80
C ALA A 56 -7.49 7.52 -12.92
N ASP A 57 -7.10 8.77 -13.14
CA ASP A 57 -6.09 9.45 -12.35
C ASP A 57 -6.60 9.83 -10.95
N ARG A 58 -7.92 9.85 -10.76
CA ARG A 58 -8.54 10.07 -9.45
C ARG A 58 -9.27 8.84 -8.96
N ASP A 59 -9.27 8.67 -7.65
CA ASP A 59 -10.11 7.66 -7.03
C ASP A 59 -11.56 8.14 -6.82
N GLY A 60 -12.41 7.28 -6.25
CA GLY A 60 -13.81 7.61 -5.97
C GLY A 60 -14.02 8.73 -4.94
N HIS A 61 -12.97 9.18 -4.27
CA HIS A 61 -12.98 10.32 -3.35
C HIS A 61 -12.42 11.61 -3.99
N GLY A 62 -12.02 11.54 -5.27
CA GLY A 62 -11.47 12.68 -6.02
C GLY A 62 -10.00 12.95 -5.77
N VAL A 63 -9.30 12.11 -4.98
CA VAL A 63 -7.87 12.26 -4.72
C VAL A 63 -7.07 11.87 -5.96
N LEU A 64 -6.09 12.70 -6.33
CA LEU A 64 -5.19 12.46 -7.46
C LEU A 64 -4.15 11.40 -7.10
N TRP A 65 -3.89 10.49 -8.02
CA TRP A 65 -2.91 9.40 -7.84
C TRP A 65 -1.68 9.58 -8.74
N ALA A 66 -0.52 9.27 -8.20
CA ALA A 66 0.70 9.19 -8.99
C ALA A 66 0.56 8.10 -10.07
N ARG A 67 0.84 8.47 -11.31
CA ARG A 67 0.83 7.53 -12.43
C ARG A 67 2.00 6.58 -12.33
N MET A 68 1.75 5.31 -12.60
CA MET A 68 2.78 4.27 -12.60
C MET A 68 2.54 3.33 -13.79
N GLY A 69 3.58 3.08 -14.57
CA GLY A 69 3.55 2.05 -15.61
C GLY A 69 3.49 0.64 -14.98
N GLU A 70 2.86 -0.30 -15.67
CA GLU A 70 2.85 -1.71 -15.29
C GLU A 70 3.90 -2.46 -16.12
N ALA A 71 4.88 -3.06 -15.44
CA ALA A 71 5.95 -3.85 -16.07
C ALA A 71 6.45 -4.94 -15.12
N VAL A 72 5.51 -5.78 -14.68
CA VAL A 72 5.77 -6.91 -13.78
C VAL A 72 6.79 -7.86 -14.40
N GLY A 73 7.84 -8.21 -13.65
CA GLY A 73 8.91 -9.09 -14.11
C GLY A 73 9.98 -8.38 -14.94
N VAL A 74 9.84 -7.08 -15.24
CA VAL A 74 10.83 -6.33 -16.01
C VAL A 74 11.85 -5.65 -15.10
N GLY A 75 13.10 -6.06 -15.23
CA GLY A 75 14.22 -5.52 -14.45
C GLY A 75 14.37 -6.17 -13.06
N ARG A 76 14.61 -5.36 -12.03
CA ARG A 76 14.82 -5.81 -10.66
C ARG A 76 13.62 -5.49 -9.77
N PRO A 77 13.21 -6.39 -8.87
CA PRO A 77 12.20 -6.05 -7.87
C PRO A 77 12.78 -5.07 -6.84
N ASP A 78 11.99 -4.07 -6.51
CA ASP A 78 12.27 -3.14 -5.43
C ASP A 78 11.46 -3.55 -4.19
N TYR A 79 12.10 -4.26 -3.26
CA TYR A 79 11.45 -4.76 -2.03
C TYR A 79 11.08 -3.65 -1.04
N ARG A 80 11.53 -2.40 -1.27
CA ARG A 80 11.23 -1.23 -0.42
C ARG A 80 10.06 -0.42 -0.95
N ALA A 81 9.66 -0.65 -2.20
CA ALA A 81 8.59 0.09 -2.85
C ALA A 81 7.47 -0.84 -3.31
N MET A 82 6.26 -0.32 -3.32
CA MET A 82 5.08 -1.03 -3.79
C MET A 82 4.56 -0.43 -5.10
N SER A 83 4.03 -1.28 -5.98
CA SER A 83 3.19 -0.84 -7.09
C SER A 83 1.90 -0.27 -6.54
N SER A 84 1.60 0.98 -6.84
CA SER A 84 0.37 1.66 -6.42
C SER A 84 -0.88 0.88 -6.83
N HIS A 85 -0.91 0.37 -8.05
CA HIS A 85 -2.04 -0.39 -8.56
C HIS A 85 -2.24 -1.71 -7.81
N ARG A 86 -1.20 -2.56 -7.72
CA ARG A 86 -1.30 -3.87 -7.07
C ARG A 86 -1.56 -3.76 -5.57
N GLN A 87 -0.96 -2.75 -4.91
CA GLN A 87 -1.21 -2.47 -3.50
C GLN A 87 -2.69 -2.12 -3.28
N ARG A 88 -3.24 -1.23 -4.12
CA ARG A 88 -4.64 -0.79 -4.04
C ARG A 88 -5.61 -1.96 -4.26
N VAL A 89 -5.37 -2.77 -5.30
CA VAL A 89 -6.18 -3.98 -5.58
C VAL A 89 -6.11 -4.96 -4.40
N ALA A 90 -4.91 -5.26 -3.89
CA ALA A 90 -4.76 -6.17 -2.76
C ALA A 90 -5.44 -5.66 -1.48
N ALA A 91 -5.35 -4.37 -1.20
CA ALA A 91 -5.98 -3.75 -0.04
C ALA A 91 -7.52 -3.79 -0.13
N LEU A 92 -8.09 -3.44 -1.29
CA LEU A 92 -9.55 -3.40 -1.52
C LEU A 92 -10.16 -4.81 -1.57
N CYS A 93 -9.55 -5.71 -2.34
CA CYS A 93 -10.05 -7.07 -2.57
C CYS A 93 -9.61 -8.06 -1.47
N LYS A 94 -8.84 -7.60 -0.47
CA LYS A 94 -8.30 -8.46 0.61
C LYS A 94 -7.47 -9.63 0.07
N LEU A 95 -6.62 -9.33 -0.91
CA LEU A 95 -5.65 -10.28 -1.44
C LEU A 95 -4.38 -10.28 -0.61
N CYS A 96 -3.68 -11.41 -0.65
CA CYS A 96 -2.37 -11.55 -0.02
C CYS A 96 -1.35 -10.65 -0.73
N GLN A 97 -0.69 -9.76 0.02
CA GLN A 97 0.32 -8.86 -0.52
C GLN A 97 1.54 -9.57 -1.13
N VAL A 98 1.76 -10.84 -0.80
CA VAL A 98 2.92 -11.61 -1.27
C VAL A 98 2.57 -12.47 -2.48
N CYS A 99 1.52 -13.28 -2.45
CA CYS A 99 1.19 -14.17 -3.57
C CYS A 99 0.06 -13.66 -4.47
N GLY A 100 -0.65 -12.57 -4.11
CA GLY A 100 -1.79 -12.07 -4.89
C GLY A 100 -3.06 -12.91 -4.79
N GLY A 101 -3.01 -14.06 -4.14
CA GLY A 101 -4.18 -14.91 -3.85
C GLY A 101 -5.00 -14.40 -2.68
N PRO A 102 -6.06 -15.11 -2.26
CA PRO A 102 -6.86 -14.73 -1.10
C PRO A 102 -6.00 -14.63 0.17
N ALA A 103 -6.18 -13.56 0.94
CA ALA A 103 -5.56 -13.44 2.25
C ALA A 103 -6.22 -14.37 3.26
N ASP A 104 -5.47 -14.73 4.32
CA ASP A 104 -6.00 -15.55 5.40
C ASP A 104 -7.10 -14.81 6.16
N ARG A 105 -8.24 -15.49 6.33
CA ARG A 105 -9.38 -14.98 7.07
C ARG A 105 -9.95 -16.05 7.99
N THR A 106 -10.08 -15.71 9.27
CA THR A 106 -10.73 -16.54 10.29
C THR A 106 -11.91 -15.78 10.92
N ALA A 107 -12.57 -16.37 11.93
CA ALA A 107 -13.55 -15.67 12.74
C ALA A 107 -12.96 -14.44 13.46
N LYS A 108 -11.63 -14.40 13.66
CA LYS A 108 -10.90 -13.26 14.23
C LYS A 108 -10.58 -12.17 13.21
N GLY A 109 -10.84 -12.37 11.92
CA GLY A 109 -10.60 -11.40 10.86
C GLY A 109 -9.49 -11.77 9.90
N TRP A 110 -9.11 -10.82 9.06
CA TRP A 110 -7.98 -10.94 8.11
C TRP A 110 -6.65 -10.80 8.84
N LEU A 111 -5.67 -11.57 8.38
CA LEU A 111 -4.30 -11.55 8.91
C LEU A 111 -3.50 -10.39 8.30
N PHE A 112 -2.84 -9.64 9.17
CA PHE A 112 -1.83 -8.63 8.81
C PHE A 112 -0.52 -8.98 9.50
N LEU A 113 0.60 -8.68 8.84
CA LEU A 113 1.93 -8.83 9.39
C LEU A 113 2.51 -7.43 9.62
N MET A 114 2.70 -7.07 10.87
CA MET A 114 3.20 -5.76 11.27
C MET A 114 4.61 -5.90 11.84
N PRO A 115 5.52 -4.93 11.60
CA PRO A 115 6.76 -4.90 12.34
C PRO A 115 6.45 -4.74 13.83
N ALA A 116 7.24 -5.37 14.71
CA ALA A 116 7.22 -4.99 16.10
C ALA A 116 7.64 -3.53 16.25
N ALA A 117 7.04 -2.81 17.18
CA ALA A 117 7.60 -1.52 17.57
C ALA A 117 9.08 -1.72 17.94
N PRO A 118 9.98 -0.80 17.54
CA PRO A 118 11.35 -0.85 18.04
C PRO A 118 11.30 -0.90 19.57
N PRO A 119 12.17 -1.70 20.22
CA PRO A 119 12.26 -1.69 21.68
C PRO A 119 12.48 -0.24 22.12
N GLY A 120 11.53 0.29 22.90
CA GLY A 120 11.64 1.64 23.44
C GLY A 120 12.94 1.77 24.21
N GLU A 121 13.57 2.93 24.16
CA GLU A 121 14.61 3.29 25.13
C GLU A 121 14.02 3.08 26.52
N GLU A 122 14.80 2.49 27.44
CA GLU A 122 14.37 2.18 28.81
C GLU A 122 13.70 3.42 29.43
N GLY A 123 12.40 3.35 29.65
CA GLY A 123 11.59 4.41 30.27
C GLY A 123 10.47 5.00 29.42
N CYS A 124 10.25 4.58 28.18
CA CYS A 124 9.20 5.12 27.31
C CYS A 124 8.14 4.09 26.91
N ALA A 125 6.91 4.48 27.19
CA ALA A 125 5.63 4.13 26.56
C ALA A 125 5.29 2.64 26.40
N GLU A 126 4.11 2.30 26.87
CA GLU A 126 3.40 1.08 26.49
C GLU A 126 3.38 0.92 24.97
N PRO A 127 3.46 -0.32 24.45
CA PRO A 127 3.41 -0.56 23.02
C PRO A 127 2.14 0.11 22.46
N GLU A 128 2.30 0.90 21.39
CA GLU A 128 1.15 1.57 20.76
C GLU A 128 0.01 0.58 20.50
N PRO A 129 -1.24 0.97 20.79
CA PRO A 129 -2.36 0.09 20.61
C PRO A 129 -2.48 -0.32 19.14
N ILE A 130 -2.58 -1.62 18.87
CA ILE A 130 -2.77 -2.17 17.52
C ILE A 130 -4.11 -1.71 16.93
N GLU A 131 -5.09 -1.47 17.78
CA GLU A 131 -6.41 -0.94 17.40
C GLU A 131 -6.27 0.49 16.86
N GLY A 132 -6.79 0.75 15.67
CA GLY A 132 -6.69 2.06 15.01
C GLY A 132 -5.38 2.29 14.25
N THR A 133 -4.46 1.34 14.25
CA THR A 133 -3.19 1.48 13.51
C THR A 133 -3.44 1.67 12.01
N LEU A 134 -2.80 2.68 11.43
CA LEU A 134 -2.80 2.91 10.00
C LEU A 134 -1.71 2.08 9.32
N THR A 135 -2.05 1.49 8.19
CA THR A 135 -1.09 0.70 7.41
C THR A 135 -1.38 0.80 5.92
N THR A 136 -0.32 0.85 5.12
CA THR A 136 -0.41 0.68 3.66
C THR A 136 -0.18 -0.77 3.25
N LYS A 137 0.14 -1.66 4.19
CA LYS A 137 0.36 -3.09 3.91
C LYS A 137 -0.98 -3.80 3.76
N PRO A 138 -1.29 -4.43 2.60
CA PRO A 138 -2.46 -5.28 2.46
C PRO A 138 -2.38 -6.51 3.38
N PRO A 139 -3.50 -7.22 3.60
CA PRO A 139 -3.48 -8.45 4.37
C PRO A 139 -2.60 -9.53 3.71
N ILE A 140 -2.37 -10.62 4.44
CA ILE A 140 -1.46 -11.69 4.00
C ILE A 140 -2.09 -13.06 4.27
N CYS A 141 -1.74 -14.10 3.51
CA CYS A 141 -2.07 -15.47 3.86
C CYS A 141 -1.00 -16.06 4.80
N HIS A 142 -1.38 -17.04 5.61
CA HIS A 142 -0.50 -17.61 6.63
C HIS A 142 0.81 -18.18 6.05
N PRO A 143 0.80 -18.97 4.96
CA PRO A 143 2.06 -19.47 4.37
C PRO A 143 3.00 -18.37 3.90
N CYS A 144 2.43 -17.27 3.36
CA CYS A 144 3.23 -16.12 2.93
C CYS A 144 3.74 -15.28 4.10
N ALA A 145 3.04 -15.25 5.23
CA ALA A 145 3.54 -14.62 6.44
C ALA A 145 4.78 -15.33 6.98
N GLU A 146 4.76 -16.65 7.03
CA GLU A 146 5.93 -17.46 7.41
C GLU A 146 7.10 -17.28 6.43
N LEU A 147 6.79 -17.21 5.12
CA LEU A 147 7.80 -16.95 4.10
C LEU A 147 8.43 -15.56 4.29
N ALA A 148 7.61 -14.53 4.53
CA ALA A 148 8.08 -13.17 4.74
C ALA A 148 9.00 -13.07 5.96
N VAL A 149 8.66 -13.71 7.07
CA VAL A 149 9.50 -13.75 8.28
C VAL A 149 10.88 -14.38 8.01
N ARG A 150 10.94 -15.41 7.17
CA ARG A 150 12.20 -16.06 6.82
C ARG A 150 13.11 -15.22 5.93
N HIS A 151 12.54 -14.38 5.08
CA HIS A 151 13.30 -13.68 4.03
C HIS A 151 13.44 -12.17 4.24
N CYS A 152 12.58 -11.54 5.05
CA CYS A 152 12.61 -10.10 5.24
C CYS A 152 13.45 -9.72 6.48
N PRO A 153 14.60 -9.06 6.31
CA PRO A 153 15.45 -8.68 7.44
C PRO A 153 14.81 -7.62 8.39
N HIS A 154 13.73 -6.97 7.91
CA HIS A 154 13.00 -5.95 8.70
C HIS A 154 11.86 -6.55 9.54
N LEU A 155 11.71 -7.87 9.55
CA LEU A 155 10.66 -8.58 10.30
C LEU A 155 11.26 -9.51 11.36
N ALA A 156 12.21 -9.01 12.15
CA ALA A 156 12.92 -9.82 13.15
C ALA A 156 11.98 -10.37 14.24
N ALA A 157 10.95 -9.63 14.63
CA ALA A 157 9.93 -10.05 15.59
C ALA A 157 8.56 -9.52 15.17
N PRO A 158 7.94 -10.07 14.10
CA PRO A 158 6.70 -9.51 13.57
C PRO A 158 5.50 -9.82 14.47
N LEU A 159 4.56 -8.89 14.49
CA LEU A 159 3.25 -9.07 15.10
C LEU A 159 2.28 -9.64 14.08
N TYR A 160 1.62 -10.74 14.43
CA TYR A 160 0.53 -11.33 13.67
C TYR A 160 -0.78 -10.75 14.18
N VAL A 161 -1.29 -9.74 13.48
CA VAL A 161 -2.48 -9.00 13.85
C VAL A 161 -3.66 -9.48 13.04
N ARG A 162 -4.79 -9.76 13.69
CA ARG A 162 -6.04 -10.03 13.01
C ARG A 162 -7.01 -8.87 13.19
N SER A 163 -7.49 -8.30 12.08
CA SER A 163 -8.51 -7.27 12.08
C SER A 163 -9.81 -7.79 11.48
N ARG A 164 -10.89 -7.72 12.26
CA ARG A 164 -12.22 -8.11 11.77
C ARG A 164 -12.81 -7.12 10.79
N LYS A 165 -12.42 -5.85 10.91
CA LYS A 165 -12.98 -4.78 10.09
C LYS A 165 -11.90 -3.79 9.68
N PRO A 166 -10.91 -4.21 8.85
CA PRO A 166 -9.98 -3.26 8.27
C PRO A 166 -10.76 -2.31 7.36
N ARG A 167 -10.67 -1.01 7.63
CA ARG A 167 -11.39 0.04 6.91
C ARG A 167 -10.43 0.77 5.98
N VAL A 168 -10.93 1.19 4.83
CA VAL A 168 -10.24 2.21 4.04
C VAL A 168 -10.37 3.52 4.80
N TRP A 169 -9.23 4.08 5.19
CA TRP A 169 -9.16 5.31 5.98
C TRP A 169 -8.84 6.52 5.11
N GLY A 170 -7.94 6.36 4.17
CA GLY A 170 -7.45 7.42 3.31
C GLY A 170 -6.36 6.91 2.39
N VAL A 171 -5.39 7.76 2.14
CA VAL A 171 -4.26 7.52 1.25
C VAL A 171 -2.93 7.83 1.93
N PHE A 172 -1.85 7.33 1.35
CA PHE A 172 -0.47 7.63 1.70
C PHE A 172 0.23 8.17 0.46
N GLY A 173 1.02 9.23 0.60
CA GLY A 173 1.73 9.92 -0.47
C GLY A 173 2.27 11.25 0.02
N GLY A 174 2.46 12.22 -0.87
CA GLY A 174 3.01 13.52 -0.53
C GLY A 174 2.12 14.68 -0.91
N PHE A 175 2.27 15.78 -0.18
CA PHE A 175 1.75 17.07 -0.63
C PHE A 175 2.64 17.63 -1.73
N VAL A 176 2.02 18.13 -2.78
CA VAL A 176 2.73 18.79 -3.87
C VAL A 176 2.24 20.22 -3.96
N THR A 177 3.16 21.15 -3.76
CA THR A 177 2.84 22.58 -3.73
C THR A 177 3.75 23.36 -4.67
N PRO A 178 3.29 24.46 -5.26
CA PRO A 178 4.16 25.30 -6.07
C PRO A 178 5.18 26.02 -5.19
N SER A 179 6.45 26.01 -5.63
CA SER A 179 7.51 26.83 -5.04
C SER A 179 7.38 28.29 -5.52
N PRO A 180 8.09 29.25 -4.91
CA PRO A 180 8.13 30.62 -5.37
C PRO A 180 8.61 30.79 -6.83
N THR A 181 9.34 29.80 -7.36
CA THR A 181 9.80 29.76 -8.76
C THR A 181 8.82 29.09 -9.71
N GLY A 182 7.66 28.63 -9.21
CA GLY A 182 6.63 27.91 -9.98
C GLY A 182 6.90 26.42 -10.16
N ALA A 183 8.04 25.89 -9.70
CA ALA A 183 8.29 24.45 -9.72
C ALA A 183 7.44 23.74 -8.66
N LEU A 184 6.94 22.55 -8.98
CA LEU A 184 6.23 21.71 -8.02
C LEU A 184 7.23 21.03 -7.07
N VAL A 185 6.99 21.17 -5.78
CA VAL A 185 7.80 20.57 -4.70
C VAL A 185 6.96 19.55 -3.95
N ASN A 186 7.48 18.34 -3.81
CA ASN A 186 6.85 17.28 -3.04
C ASN A 186 7.35 17.29 -1.60
N SER A 187 6.43 17.18 -0.63
CA SER A 187 6.77 16.95 0.77
C SER A 187 7.23 15.51 1.01
N ALA A 188 7.70 15.23 2.23
CA ALA A 188 7.83 13.85 2.68
C ALA A 188 6.46 13.14 2.66
N ASP A 189 6.48 11.84 2.38
CA ASP A 189 5.28 11.02 2.35
C ASP A 189 4.62 10.98 3.74
N THR A 190 3.29 11.07 3.75
CA THR A 190 2.47 11.06 4.95
C THR A 190 1.11 10.40 4.69
N TYR A 191 0.34 10.17 5.75
CA TYR A 191 -1.04 9.73 5.67
C TYR A 191 -1.99 10.93 5.55
N MET A 192 -3.01 10.81 4.66
CA MET A 192 -4.07 11.80 4.51
C MET A 192 -5.43 11.09 4.55
N PRO A 193 -6.34 11.48 5.48
CA PRO A 193 -7.68 10.91 5.54
C PRO A 193 -8.54 11.39 4.38
N TYR A 194 -9.43 10.55 3.88
CA TYR A 194 -10.39 10.96 2.85
C TYR A 194 -11.37 12.06 3.29
N GLY A 195 -11.48 12.28 4.61
CA GLY A 195 -12.30 13.38 5.17
C GLY A 195 -11.67 14.75 5.05
N ASP A 196 -10.38 14.87 4.78
CA ASP A 196 -9.66 16.12 4.67
C ASP A 196 -9.83 16.75 3.27
N ARG A 197 -10.94 17.44 3.08
CA ARG A 197 -11.29 18.07 1.81
C ARG A 197 -10.44 19.28 1.46
N GLU A 198 -9.82 19.89 2.45
CA GLU A 198 -8.95 21.04 2.27
C GLU A 198 -7.58 20.62 1.76
N ALA A 199 -7.03 19.56 2.32
CA ALA A 199 -5.74 19.01 1.96
C ALA A 199 -5.75 18.19 0.65
N ALA A 200 -6.85 17.47 0.38
CA ALA A 200 -6.96 16.55 -0.74
C ALA A 200 -6.60 17.10 -2.12
N PRO A 201 -6.93 18.38 -2.48
CA PRO A 201 -6.57 18.93 -3.78
C PRO A 201 -5.06 19.03 -4.04
N TRP A 202 -4.26 19.08 -2.99
CA TRP A 202 -2.81 19.24 -3.04
C TRP A 202 -2.04 17.94 -2.76
N PHE A 203 -2.75 16.84 -2.64
CA PHE A 203 -2.17 15.55 -2.28
C PHE A 203 -2.03 14.63 -3.50
N LEU A 204 -0.84 14.08 -3.69
CA LEU A 204 -0.56 13.08 -4.71
C LEU A 204 -0.41 11.71 -4.04
N ALA A 205 -1.42 10.88 -4.17
CA ALA A 205 -1.48 9.58 -3.54
C ALA A 205 -0.60 8.55 -4.27
N SER A 206 0.04 7.67 -3.51
CA SER A 206 0.81 6.53 -4.02
C SER A 206 0.32 5.18 -3.50
N GLN A 207 -0.30 5.15 -2.32
CA GLN A 207 -0.81 3.93 -1.69
C GLN A 207 -2.13 4.19 -0.97
N LEU A 208 -2.97 3.17 -0.89
CA LEU A 208 -4.18 3.18 -0.07
C LEU A 208 -3.81 2.94 1.40
N ALA A 209 -4.38 3.71 2.31
CA ALA A 209 -4.23 3.55 3.75
C ALA A 209 -5.43 2.80 4.34
N LEU A 210 -5.15 1.74 5.07
CA LEU A 210 -6.12 1.00 5.87
C LEU A 210 -5.97 1.33 7.34
N GLU A 211 -7.08 1.40 8.06
CA GLU A 211 -7.12 1.44 9.50
C GLU A 211 -7.53 0.05 10.01
N LEU A 212 -6.73 -0.51 10.88
CA LEU A 212 -7.00 -1.82 11.48
C LEU A 212 -7.93 -1.63 12.67
N THR A 213 -9.14 -2.19 12.60
CA THR A 213 -10.12 -2.10 13.68
C THR A 213 -10.66 -3.47 14.08
N ARG A 214 -11.10 -3.58 15.34
CA ARG A 214 -11.50 -4.84 15.99
C ARG A 214 -10.38 -5.88 15.92
N CYS A 215 -9.20 -5.44 16.37
CA CYS A 215 -7.96 -6.22 16.35
C CYS A 215 -7.91 -7.28 17.46
N THR A 216 -7.19 -8.38 17.18
CA THR A 216 -6.86 -9.45 18.13
C THR A 216 -5.50 -10.05 17.79
#